data_c92bab6518a13adeac512287aa2f27fa
#
_entry.id   c92bab6518a13adeac512287aa2f27fa
#
_cell.length_a   1.000
_cell.length_b   1.000
_cell.length_c   1.000
_cell.angle_alpha   90.00
_cell.angle_beta   90.00
_cell.angle_gamma   90.00
#
_symmetry.space_group_name_H-M   'P 1'
#
loop_
_entity.id
_entity.type
_entity.pdbx_description
1 polymer ?
#
loop_
_entity_poly.entity_id
_entity_poly.type
_entity_poly.pdbx_seq_one_letter_code
_entity_poly.pdbx_strand_id
1 'polypeptide(L)' 'MDFNYISTKEAAKLLGVTERYVQMLCKEGKIEGAIKFNDQGVWLVPQKFIVDMTNNAKEK' A
#
# COMPACT_ATOMS: atom_id res chain seq x y z
N MET A 1 10.65 -14.87 7.89
CA MET A 1 9.33 -14.34 7.83
C MET A 1 9.31 -12.83 8.03
N ASP A 2 9.08 -12.12 7.00
CA ASP A 2 9.18 -10.66 7.08
C ASP A 2 7.85 -10.02 6.85
N PHE A 3 7.38 -9.36 7.87
CA PHE A 3 6.14 -8.61 7.77
C PHE A 3 6.50 -7.15 7.71
N ASN A 4 6.94 -6.73 6.57
CA ASN A 4 7.28 -5.34 6.38
C ASN A 4 6.09 -4.58 5.89
N TYR A 5 5.67 -3.62 6.69
CA TYR A 5 4.57 -2.75 6.33
C TYR A 5 5.08 -1.34 6.20
N ILE A 6 4.51 -0.61 5.28
CA ILE A 6 4.87 0.79 5.08
C ILE A 6 3.60 1.61 5.18
N SER A 7 3.77 2.89 5.50
CA SER A 7 2.62 3.78 5.62
C SER A 7 2.05 4.07 4.24
N THR A 8 0.82 4.58 4.22
CA THR A 8 0.22 4.99 2.95
C THR A 8 1.04 6.07 2.28
N LYS A 9 1.65 6.93 3.08
CA LYS A 9 2.48 7.99 2.54
C LYS A 9 3.67 7.41 1.77
N GLU A 10 4.31 6.43 2.36
CA GLU A 10 5.45 5.80 1.73
C GLU A 10 5.02 5.02 0.50
N ALA A 11 3.90 4.32 0.61
CA ALA A 11 3.38 3.54 -0.50
C ALA A 11 3.05 4.44 -1.68
N ALA A 12 2.47 5.60 -1.40
CA ALA A 12 2.13 6.55 -2.45
C ALA A 12 3.37 7.01 -3.19
N LYS A 13 4.43 7.26 -2.45
CA LYS A 13 5.69 7.66 -3.05
C LYS A 13 6.24 6.59 -3.98
N LEU A 14 6.23 5.37 -3.50
CA LEU A 14 6.78 4.26 -4.27
C LEU A 14 5.96 3.96 -5.51
N LEU A 15 4.65 4.14 -5.41
CA LEU A 15 3.76 3.86 -6.53
C LEU A 15 3.60 5.05 -7.46
N GLY A 16 4.00 6.23 -7.01
CA GLY A 16 3.86 7.43 -7.82
C GLY A 16 2.44 7.93 -7.88
N VAL A 17 1.69 7.72 -6.83
CA VAL A 17 0.30 8.18 -6.76
C VAL A 17 0.13 9.00 -5.50
N THR A 18 -1.10 9.51 -5.31
CA THR A 18 -1.38 10.31 -4.12
C THR A 18 -1.62 9.40 -2.92
N GLU A 19 -1.35 9.96 -1.76
CA GLU A 19 -1.61 9.25 -0.52
C GLU A 19 -3.09 8.94 -0.37
N ARG A 20 -3.91 9.88 -0.79
CA ARG A 20 -5.34 9.71 -0.72
C ARG A 20 -5.80 8.51 -1.55
N TYR A 21 -5.21 8.34 -2.70
CA TYR A 21 -5.54 7.21 -3.56
C TYR A 21 -5.21 5.89 -2.87
N VAL A 22 -4.05 5.84 -2.23
CA VAL A 22 -3.67 4.62 -1.53
C VAL A 22 -4.63 4.34 -0.37
N GLN A 23 -5.01 5.37 0.34
CA GLN A 23 -5.97 5.21 1.43
C GLN A 23 -7.30 4.68 0.92
N MET A 24 -7.72 5.16 -0.23
CA MET A 24 -8.97 4.71 -0.82
C MET A 24 -8.88 3.23 -1.17
N LEU A 25 -7.76 2.81 -1.72
CA LEU A 25 -7.58 1.41 -2.06
C LEU A 25 -7.63 0.53 -0.81
N CYS A 26 -7.01 1.00 0.27
CA CYS A 26 -7.04 0.27 1.51
C CYS A 26 -8.46 0.15 2.04
N LYS A 27 -9.17 1.24 1.99
CA LYS A 27 -10.53 1.30 2.52
C LYS A 27 -11.46 0.38 1.75
N GLU A 28 -11.25 0.27 0.47
CA GLU A 28 -12.11 -0.56 -0.37
C GLU A 28 -11.67 -2.00 -0.40
N GLY A 29 -10.60 -2.32 0.29
CA GLY A 29 -10.13 -3.68 0.35
C GLY A 29 -9.43 -4.15 -0.90
N LYS A 30 -8.94 -3.23 -1.71
CA LYS A 30 -8.26 -3.59 -2.93
C LYS A 30 -6.80 -3.94 -2.71
N ILE A 31 -6.27 -3.57 -1.56
CA ILE A 31 -4.91 -3.92 -1.19
C ILE A 31 -4.98 -5.09 -0.23
N GLU A 32 -4.62 -6.23 -0.72
CA GLU A 32 -4.65 -7.44 0.08
C GLU A 32 -3.60 -7.35 1.18
N GLY A 33 -4.02 -7.58 2.41
CA GLY A 33 -3.09 -7.56 3.52
C GLY A 33 -2.93 -6.21 4.18
N ALA A 34 -3.59 -5.18 3.68
CA ALA A 34 -3.53 -3.88 4.30
C ALA A 34 -4.23 -3.92 5.64
N ILE A 35 -3.65 -3.27 6.63
CA ILE A 35 -4.24 -3.23 7.97
C ILE A 35 -4.43 -1.79 8.38
N LYS A 36 -5.46 -1.58 9.17
CA LYS A 36 -5.77 -0.26 9.67
C LYS A 36 -4.97 0.00 10.94
N PHE A 37 -4.20 1.06 10.90
CA PHE A 37 -3.33 1.37 12.02
C PHE A 37 -4.08 2.01 13.18
N ASN A 38 -4.97 2.95 12.87
CA ASN A 38 -5.76 3.59 13.91
C ASN A 38 -7.06 4.10 13.30
N ASP A 39 -7.88 4.74 14.15
CA ASP A 39 -9.19 5.22 13.72
C ASP A 39 -9.12 6.48 12.89
N GLN A 40 -7.94 7.05 12.75
CA GLN A 40 -7.80 8.29 12.02
C GLN A 40 -7.57 8.08 10.53
N GLY A 41 -7.71 6.86 10.09
CA GLY A 41 -7.59 6.59 8.67
C GLY A 41 -6.18 6.27 8.21
N VAL A 42 -5.29 6.02 9.14
CA VAL A 42 -3.93 5.63 8.77
C VAL A 42 -3.92 4.13 8.53
N TRP A 43 -3.40 3.74 7.39
CA TRP A 43 -3.31 2.34 7.02
C TRP A 43 -1.87 1.95 6.83
N LEU A 44 -1.62 0.66 6.97
CA LEU A 44 -0.31 0.09 6.68
C LEU A 44 -0.45 -0.86 5.51
N VAL A 45 0.46 -0.75 4.57
CA VAL A 45 0.42 -1.53 3.35
C VAL A 45 1.59 -2.51 3.37
N PRO A 46 1.34 -3.80 3.07
CA PRO A 46 2.45 -4.75 3.04
C PRO A 46 3.40 -4.39 1.90
N GLN A 47 4.66 -4.37 2.22
CA GLN A 47 5.67 -4.03 1.23
C GLN A 47 5.63 -5.00 0.06
N LYS A 48 5.22 -6.21 0.33
CA LYS A 48 5.11 -7.22 -0.71
C LYS A 48 4.16 -6.77 -1.81
N PHE A 49 3.08 -6.11 -1.43
CA PHE A 49 2.11 -5.63 -2.40
C PHE A 49 2.75 -4.63 -3.35
N ILE A 50 3.56 -3.74 -2.78
CA ILE A 50 4.22 -2.71 -3.58
C ILE A 50 5.21 -3.34 -4.54
N VAL A 51 5.97 -4.31 -4.06
CA VAL A 51 6.95 -4.98 -4.90
C VAL A 51 6.25 -5.70 -6.05
N ASP A 52 5.15 -6.37 -5.75
CA ASP A 52 4.41 -7.09 -6.78
C ASP A 52 3.90 -6.14 -7.85
N MET A 53 3.38 -5.00 -7.44
CA MET A 53 2.85 -4.05 -8.38
C MET A 53 3.93 -3.47 -9.29
N THR A 54 5.05 -3.12 -8.70
CA THR A 54 6.13 -2.55 -9.49
C THR A 54 6.75 -3.59 -10.41
N ASN A 55 6.82 -4.83 -9.95
CA ASN A 55 7.35 -5.88 -10.79
C ASN A 55 6.45 -6.15 -11.97
N ASN A 56 5.15 -6.18 -11.73
CA ASN A 56 4.20 -6.40 -12.82
C ASN A 56 4.30 -5.29 -13.85
N ALA A 57 4.46 -4.07 -13.39
CA ALA A 57 4.60 -2.95 -14.31
C ALA A 57 5.84 -3.09 -15.16
N LYS A 58 6.88 -3.63 -14.58
CA LYS A 58 8.13 -3.79 -15.29
C LYS A 58 8.11 -4.95 -16.27
N GLU A 59 7.32 -5.92 -15.97
CA GLU A 59 7.25 -7.11 -16.77
C GLU A 59 6.80 -6.82 -18.18
N LYS A 60 6.04 -5.78 -18.34
CA LYS A 60 5.60 -5.43 -19.67
C LYS A 60 6.71 -4.80 -20.46
#